data_dd5e6f3f3322f1ceb3094ba9579e92b4
#
_entry.id   dd5e6f3f3322f1ceb3094ba9579e92b4
#
_cell.length_a   1.000
_cell.length_b   1.000
_cell.length_c   1.000
_cell.angle_alpha   90.00
_cell.angle_beta   90.00
_cell.angle_gamma   90.00
#
_symmetry.space_group_name_H-M   'P 1'
#
loop_
_entity.id
_entity.type
_entity.pdbx_description
1 polymer ?
#
loop_
_entity_poly.entity_id
_entity_poly.type
_entity_poly.pdbx_seq_one_letter_code
_entity_poly.pdbx_strand_id
1 'polypeptide(L)'
;MAILVDENTRVVVQGITGREATSFTMSMVEYGTKVVAGVTPGKGGQDVYGIPVYNTVRDAVAAHPEINTSIVSVPPAFAMDATLEAVDAGIKFISVFTERIPRGDVCKMIEYAKQRGARIVGPNSLGMCSPGKGKLGAIGGPAEEFKKAYLEGNVAILSRSGGMLTETASLLALNGIGISTAINIGGDPIIGSTFVELLPLLEEDPQTKVIVLFCEPGTSSEERLSEWLKEVNYSKPIVAFVTGRFVDDMQGMRFGHAAVIVEGNTGSARGKIKAMREAGITVVETHDQIAVAVKKLLGEMN
;
A
#
# COMPACT_ATOMS: atom_id res chain seq x y z
N MET A 1 11.32 -0.29 -14.33
CA MET A 1 11.94 -0.36 -12.97
C MET A 1 10.79 -0.44 -11.98
N ALA A 2 10.74 -1.41 -11.08
CA ALA A 2 9.63 -1.47 -10.13
C ALA A 2 9.72 -0.31 -9.13
N ILE A 3 8.58 0.20 -8.66
CA ILE A 3 8.55 1.23 -7.62
C ILE A 3 8.44 0.58 -6.24
N LEU A 4 9.18 1.06 -5.26
CA LEU A 4 9.18 0.70 -3.83
C LEU A 4 9.60 -0.75 -3.49
N VAL A 5 9.25 -1.74 -4.32
CA VAL A 5 9.56 -3.16 -4.06
C VAL A 5 10.10 -3.79 -5.35
N ASP A 6 11.31 -4.32 -5.27
CA ASP A 6 12.02 -4.99 -6.37
C ASP A 6 12.86 -6.17 -5.86
N GLU A 7 13.64 -6.77 -6.73
CA GLU A 7 14.56 -7.86 -6.43
C GLU A 7 15.71 -7.49 -5.46
N ASN A 8 15.97 -6.17 -5.27
CA ASN A 8 16.97 -5.65 -4.35
C ASN A 8 16.40 -5.35 -2.96
N THR A 9 15.09 -5.52 -2.77
CA THR A 9 14.43 -5.29 -1.49
C THR A 9 14.95 -6.28 -0.44
N ARG A 10 15.44 -5.74 0.68
CA ARG A 10 15.96 -6.50 1.85
C ARG A 10 15.20 -6.05 3.07
N VAL A 11 14.43 -6.96 3.65
CA VAL A 11 13.40 -6.64 4.62
C VAL A 11 13.84 -7.00 6.04
N VAL A 12 13.63 -6.07 6.97
CA VAL A 12 13.51 -6.36 8.39
C VAL A 12 12.04 -6.30 8.81
N VAL A 13 11.58 -7.29 9.59
CA VAL A 13 10.21 -7.33 10.12
C VAL A 13 10.23 -7.03 11.61
N GLN A 14 9.69 -5.88 12.00
CA GLN A 14 9.52 -5.50 13.40
C GLN A 14 8.23 -6.14 13.95
N GLY A 15 8.33 -6.81 15.10
CA GLY A 15 7.26 -7.63 15.66
C GLY A 15 7.17 -9.03 15.04
N ILE A 16 8.25 -9.54 14.43
CA ILE A 16 8.28 -10.80 13.65
C ILE A 16 7.73 -12.02 14.42
N THR A 17 7.85 -12.04 15.74
CA THR A 17 7.36 -13.14 16.59
C THR A 17 5.86 -13.05 16.89
N GLY A 18 5.17 -12.01 16.43
CA GLY A 18 3.72 -11.90 16.51
C GLY A 18 3.03 -12.81 15.51
N ARG A 19 1.84 -13.34 15.85
CA ARG A 19 1.13 -14.32 15.03
C ARG A 19 0.93 -13.88 13.58
N GLU A 20 0.49 -12.67 13.35
CA GLU A 20 0.26 -12.15 11.99
C GLU A 20 1.57 -11.91 11.25
N ALA A 21 2.56 -11.28 11.93
CA ALA A 21 3.87 -11.04 11.37
C ALA A 21 4.58 -12.35 10.95
N THR A 22 4.50 -13.36 11.79
CA THR A 22 5.04 -14.70 11.49
C THR A 22 4.38 -15.28 10.23
N SER A 23 3.04 -15.20 10.12
CA SER A 23 2.28 -15.73 8.98
C SER A 23 2.64 -15.03 7.66
N PHE A 24 2.62 -13.72 7.60
CA PHE A 24 2.95 -13.01 6.36
C PHE A 24 4.45 -13.07 6.03
N THR A 25 5.32 -13.18 7.02
CA THR A 25 6.76 -13.39 6.80
C THR A 25 7.01 -14.71 6.08
N MET A 26 6.37 -15.80 6.51
CA MET A 26 6.43 -17.09 5.80
C MET A 26 5.99 -16.94 4.35
N SER A 27 4.84 -16.30 4.11
CA SER A 27 4.33 -16.08 2.75
C SER A 27 5.27 -15.22 1.88
N MET A 28 5.96 -14.23 2.46
CA MET A 28 6.97 -13.43 1.76
C MET A 28 8.18 -14.29 1.36
N VAL A 29 8.69 -15.10 2.28
CA VAL A 29 9.85 -15.98 2.04
C VAL A 29 9.52 -17.02 0.97
N GLU A 30 8.35 -17.67 1.06
CA GLU A 30 7.88 -18.63 0.06
C GLU A 30 7.70 -18.01 -1.33
N TYR A 31 7.35 -16.73 -1.38
CA TYR A 31 7.29 -15.99 -2.63
C TYR A 31 8.67 -15.63 -3.20
N GLY A 32 9.71 -15.62 -2.38
CA GLY A 32 11.07 -15.30 -2.76
C GLY A 32 11.57 -13.93 -2.31
N THR A 33 10.76 -13.18 -1.53
CA THR A 33 11.20 -11.91 -0.92
C THR A 33 12.31 -12.15 0.10
N LYS A 34 13.34 -11.32 0.06
CA LYS A 34 14.50 -11.45 0.95
C LYS A 34 14.22 -10.81 2.32
N VAL A 35 13.60 -11.58 3.22
CA VAL A 35 13.48 -11.19 4.63
C VAL A 35 14.76 -11.65 5.33
N VAL A 36 15.60 -10.71 5.75
CA VAL A 36 16.97 -11.01 6.24
C VAL A 36 17.08 -10.93 7.76
N ALA A 37 16.17 -10.22 8.41
CA ALA A 37 16.14 -10.09 9.87
C ALA A 37 14.72 -9.87 10.41
N GLY A 38 14.51 -10.24 11.67
CA GLY A 38 13.37 -9.86 12.46
C GLY A 38 13.79 -9.06 13.70
N VAL A 39 12.88 -8.24 14.21
CA VAL A 39 13.10 -7.51 15.46
C VAL A 39 11.94 -7.73 16.40
N THR A 40 12.24 -8.16 17.63
CA THR A 40 11.30 -8.18 18.75
C THR A 40 12.09 -7.97 20.04
N PRO A 41 11.88 -6.85 20.76
CA PRO A 41 12.60 -6.57 22.01
C PRO A 41 12.46 -7.71 23.02
N GLY A 42 13.59 -8.13 23.62
CA GLY A 42 13.66 -9.23 24.57
C GLY A 42 13.65 -10.63 23.95
N LYS A 43 13.62 -10.75 22.60
CA LYS A 43 13.65 -12.05 21.92
C LYS A 43 14.85 -12.20 20.97
N GLY A 44 15.87 -11.35 21.12
CA GLY A 44 17.12 -11.46 20.37
C GLY A 44 17.76 -12.85 20.55
N GLY A 45 18.31 -13.39 19.47
CA GLY A 45 18.87 -14.73 19.43
C GLY A 45 17.88 -15.86 19.13
N GLN A 46 16.58 -15.57 19.03
CA GLN A 46 15.59 -16.51 18.50
C GLN A 46 15.66 -16.58 16.96
N ASP A 47 14.97 -17.56 16.42
CA ASP A 47 14.81 -17.78 14.98
C ASP A 47 13.32 -17.88 14.64
N VAL A 48 12.91 -17.29 13.50
CA VAL A 48 11.58 -17.44 12.91
C VAL A 48 11.73 -17.85 11.46
N TYR A 49 11.49 -19.12 11.16
CA TYR A 49 11.64 -19.70 9.81
C TYR A 49 13.04 -19.50 9.20
N GLY A 50 14.09 -19.66 9.99
CA GLY A 50 15.48 -19.44 9.56
C GLY A 50 15.90 -17.97 9.53
N ILE A 51 15.02 -17.04 9.96
CA ILE A 51 15.31 -15.62 10.02
C ILE A 51 15.75 -15.25 11.45
N PRO A 52 16.97 -14.71 11.63
CA PRO A 52 17.47 -14.31 12.92
C PRO A 52 16.66 -13.14 13.51
N VAL A 53 16.38 -13.22 14.81
CA VAL A 53 15.65 -12.16 15.54
C VAL A 53 16.63 -11.36 16.39
N TYR A 54 16.53 -10.04 16.31
CA TYR A 54 17.31 -9.06 17.06
C TYR A 54 16.44 -8.31 18.07
N ASN A 55 17.07 -7.68 19.06
CA ASN A 55 16.36 -6.85 20.03
C ASN A 55 16.03 -5.47 19.48
N THR A 56 16.87 -4.95 18.57
CA THR A 56 16.73 -3.60 17.99
C THR A 56 16.93 -3.62 16.47
N VAL A 57 16.38 -2.63 15.78
CA VAL A 57 16.64 -2.44 14.33
C VAL A 57 18.10 -2.09 14.09
N ARG A 58 18.73 -1.35 15.00
CA ARG A 58 20.16 -1.01 14.94
C ARG A 58 21.03 -2.26 14.93
N ASP A 59 20.74 -3.23 15.82
CA ASP A 59 21.49 -4.50 15.86
C ASP A 59 21.27 -5.31 14.58
N ALA A 60 20.03 -5.32 14.06
CA ALA A 60 19.70 -6.00 12.81
C ALA A 60 20.46 -5.39 11.62
N VAL A 61 20.48 -4.05 11.49
CA VAL A 61 21.21 -3.35 10.41
C VAL A 61 22.73 -3.49 10.57
N ALA A 62 23.25 -3.51 11.79
CA ALA A 62 24.67 -3.77 12.02
C ALA A 62 25.11 -5.16 11.56
N ALA A 63 24.25 -6.18 11.72
CA ALA A 63 24.50 -7.55 11.25
C ALA A 63 24.17 -7.72 9.74
N HIS A 64 23.22 -6.96 9.21
CA HIS A 64 22.71 -7.03 7.84
C HIS A 64 22.63 -5.62 7.23
N PRO A 65 23.78 -5.04 6.83
CA PRO A 65 23.82 -3.65 6.31
C PRO A 65 23.09 -3.46 4.98
N GLU A 66 22.73 -4.55 4.31
CA GLU A 66 21.91 -4.53 3.09
C GLU A 66 20.43 -4.21 3.34
N ILE A 67 19.95 -4.22 4.59
CA ILE A 67 18.54 -3.87 4.92
C ILE A 67 18.22 -2.48 4.42
N ASN A 68 17.15 -2.38 3.59
CA ASN A 68 16.67 -1.14 3.01
C ASN A 68 15.17 -0.89 3.25
N THR A 69 14.46 -1.90 3.75
CA THR A 69 13.00 -1.87 3.94
C THR A 69 12.64 -2.41 5.33
N SER A 70 11.73 -1.72 6.02
CA SER A 70 11.15 -2.20 7.27
C SER A 70 9.65 -2.41 7.15
N ILE A 71 9.14 -3.53 7.70
CA ILE A 71 7.72 -3.73 7.97
C ILE A 71 7.49 -3.56 9.47
N VAL A 72 6.56 -2.67 9.85
CA VAL A 72 6.18 -2.43 11.24
C VAL A 72 4.86 -3.16 11.52
N SER A 73 4.95 -4.25 12.31
CA SER A 73 3.81 -5.08 12.73
C SER A 73 3.87 -5.30 14.24
N VAL A 74 3.75 -4.21 14.98
CA VAL A 74 3.78 -4.19 16.44
C VAL A 74 2.44 -3.63 16.98
N PRO A 75 2.10 -3.83 18.25
CA PRO A 75 0.89 -3.20 18.80
C PRO A 75 0.88 -1.67 18.61
N PRO A 76 -0.30 -1.04 18.44
CA PRO A 76 -0.41 0.38 18.07
C PRO A 76 0.37 1.34 18.98
N ALA A 77 0.44 1.05 20.28
CA ALA A 77 1.17 1.87 21.25
C ALA A 77 2.69 1.93 21.02
N PHE A 78 3.26 0.97 20.29
CA PHE A 78 4.69 0.88 20.00
C PHE A 78 5.04 1.21 18.55
N ALA A 79 4.04 1.46 17.70
CA ALA A 79 4.24 1.62 16.27
C ALA A 79 5.04 2.89 15.92
N MET A 80 4.84 3.98 16.70
CA MET A 80 5.63 5.19 16.51
C MET A 80 7.11 4.92 16.80
N ASP A 81 7.44 4.39 17.96
CA ASP A 81 8.83 4.15 18.36
C ASP A 81 9.52 3.19 17.38
N ALA A 82 8.84 2.11 16.98
CA ALA A 82 9.34 1.18 15.98
C ALA A 82 9.62 1.83 14.62
N THR A 83 8.75 2.74 14.19
CA THR A 83 8.93 3.48 12.93
C THR A 83 10.12 4.45 13.02
N LEU A 84 10.22 5.21 14.11
CA LEU A 84 11.31 6.15 14.33
C LEU A 84 12.65 5.41 14.41
N GLU A 85 12.70 4.27 15.10
CA GLU A 85 13.89 3.42 15.19
C GLU A 85 14.37 2.95 13.82
N ALA A 86 13.44 2.52 12.94
CA ALA A 86 13.78 2.13 11.57
C ALA A 86 14.38 3.30 10.76
N VAL A 87 13.80 4.50 10.89
CA VAL A 87 14.30 5.72 10.25
C VAL A 87 15.69 6.10 10.77
N ASP A 88 15.90 6.02 12.10
CA ASP A 88 17.18 6.34 12.75
C ASP A 88 18.28 5.33 12.40
N ALA A 89 17.90 4.07 12.13
CA ALA A 89 18.81 3.05 11.61
C ALA A 89 19.17 3.26 10.12
N GLY A 90 18.64 4.30 9.46
CA GLY A 90 18.95 4.66 8.07
C GLY A 90 18.03 4.04 7.03
N ILE A 91 17.01 3.28 7.42
CA ILE A 91 16.06 2.66 6.50
C ILE A 91 15.21 3.73 5.83
N LYS A 92 15.11 3.67 4.49
CA LYS A 92 14.44 4.69 3.68
C LYS A 92 13.02 4.33 3.28
N PHE A 93 12.63 3.07 3.39
CA PHE A 93 11.26 2.63 3.09
C PHE A 93 10.66 1.84 4.25
N ILE A 94 9.53 2.33 4.76
CA ILE A 94 8.82 1.74 5.89
C ILE A 94 7.37 1.43 5.50
N SER A 95 6.98 0.16 5.59
CA SER A 95 5.59 -0.30 5.42
C SER A 95 4.98 -0.51 6.80
N VAL A 96 3.96 0.27 7.16
CA VAL A 96 3.30 0.18 8.46
C VAL A 96 2.02 -0.64 8.34
N PHE A 97 2.11 -1.91 8.77
CA PHE A 97 0.99 -2.85 8.81
C PHE A 97 0.01 -2.52 9.92
N THR A 98 0.51 -2.08 11.07
CA THR A 98 -0.28 -1.75 12.26
C THR A 98 -1.39 -0.74 11.94
N GLU A 99 -2.60 -1.04 12.42
CA GLU A 99 -3.77 -0.16 12.35
C GLU A 99 -4.03 0.54 13.70
N ARG A 100 -4.92 1.55 13.69
CA ARG A 100 -5.40 2.24 14.90
C ARG A 100 -4.31 2.89 15.73
N ILE A 101 -3.25 3.31 15.11
CA ILE A 101 -2.21 4.14 15.75
C ILE A 101 -2.83 5.50 16.09
N PRO A 102 -2.55 6.09 17.27
CA PRO A 102 -3.02 7.43 17.60
C PRO A 102 -2.65 8.44 16.52
N ARG A 103 -3.62 9.24 16.07
CA ARG A 103 -3.43 10.18 14.92
C ARG A 103 -2.25 11.12 15.13
N GLY A 104 -2.05 11.63 16.35
CA GLY A 104 -0.91 12.49 16.68
C GLY A 104 0.44 11.80 16.48
N ASP A 105 0.51 10.50 16.77
CA ASP A 105 1.72 9.72 16.57
C ASP A 105 1.96 9.44 15.10
N VAL A 106 0.91 9.15 14.31
CA VAL A 106 1.03 9.03 12.84
C VAL A 106 1.59 10.32 12.22
N CYS A 107 1.09 11.50 12.63
CA CYS A 107 1.63 12.79 12.15
C CYS A 107 3.12 12.93 12.47
N LYS A 108 3.55 12.57 13.68
CA LYS A 108 4.97 12.61 14.09
C LYS A 108 5.82 11.64 13.27
N MET A 109 5.32 10.40 13.07
CA MET A 109 6.00 9.38 12.25
C MET A 109 6.26 9.90 10.83
N ILE A 110 5.24 10.45 10.18
CA ILE A 110 5.31 10.96 8.81
C ILE A 110 6.29 12.11 8.71
N GLU A 111 6.17 13.11 9.58
CA GLU A 111 7.04 14.27 9.58
C GLU A 111 8.49 13.90 9.86
N TYR A 112 8.72 13.01 10.83
CA TYR A 112 10.05 12.52 11.17
C TYR A 112 10.73 11.79 10.01
N ALA A 113 9.99 10.89 9.35
CA ALA A 113 10.46 10.16 8.19
C ALA A 113 10.79 11.11 7.02
N LYS A 114 9.89 12.06 6.73
CA LYS A 114 10.06 13.06 5.67
C LYS A 114 11.33 13.90 5.86
N GLN A 115 11.57 14.39 7.07
CA GLN A 115 12.78 15.19 7.40
C GLN A 115 14.08 14.40 7.17
N ARG A 116 14.02 13.06 7.20
CA ARG A 116 15.19 12.17 6.99
C ARG A 116 15.20 11.49 5.63
N GLY A 117 14.33 11.92 4.72
CA GLY A 117 14.24 11.37 3.37
C GLY A 117 13.77 9.91 3.33
N ALA A 118 13.00 9.49 4.33
CA ALA A 118 12.36 8.19 4.37
C ALA A 118 10.87 8.29 3.96
N ARG A 119 10.34 7.23 3.36
CA ARG A 119 8.94 7.11 2.93
C ARG A 119 8.20 6.10 3.79
N ILE A 120 7.00 6.45 4.20
CA ILE A 120 6.06 5.56 4.88
C ILE A 120 4.90 5.22 3.96
N VAL A 121 4.52 3.94 3.87
CA VAL A 121 3.24 3.47 3.31
C VAL A 121 2.43 2.84 4.46
N GLY A 122 1.16 3.18 4.53
CA GLY A 122 0.32 2.93 5.70
C GLY A 122 0.25 4.16 6.64
N PRO A 123 -0.21 4.04 7.89
CA PRO A 123 -0.58 2.82 8.61
C PRO A 123 -1.80 2.10 8.03
N ASN A 124 -2.12 0.95 8.61
CA ASN A 124 -3.19 0.06 8.16
C ASN A 124 -3.01 -0.35 6.70
N SER A 125 -1.79 -0.74 6.33
CA SER A 125 -1.44 -1.24 5.01
C SER A 125 -1.17 -2.73 5.08
N LEU A 126 -1.94 -3.54 4.35
CA LEU A 126 -1.65 -4.97 4.20
C LEU A 126 -0.39 -5.25 3.38
N GLY A 127 0.19 -4.23 2.76
CA GLY A 127 1.44 -4.34 2.02
C GLY A 127 1.31 -4.01 0.53
N MET A 128 2.27 -4.49 -0.25
CA MET A 128 2.39 -4.19 -1.67
C MET A 128 3.21 -5.25 -2.40
N CYS A 129 3.20 -5.20 -3.72
CA CYS A 129 4.03 -6.06 -4.54
C CYS A 129 4.40 -5.43 -5.89
N SER A 130 5.47 -5.95 -6.45
CA SER A 130 5.77 -5.95 -7.89
C SER A 130 5.85 -7.41 -8.30
N PRO A 131 4.84 -7.95 -9.02
CA PRO A 131 4.80 -9.35 -9.40
C PRO A 131 6.08 -9.79 -10.11
N GLY A 132 6.57 -11.00 -9.81
CA GLY A 132 7.84 -11.51 -10.31
C GLY A 132 9.10 -10.98 -9.59
N LYS A 133 9.00 -9.90 -8.79
CA LYS A 133 10.15 -9.22 -8.15
C LYS A 133 10.12 -9.27 -6.62
N GLY A 134 8.97 -8.98 -6.00
CA GLY A 134 8.84 -8.98 -4.55
C GLY A 134 7.42 -8.75 -4.07
N LYS A 135 7.16 -9.25 -2.86
CA LYS A 135 5.92 -9.10 -2.10
C LYS A 135 6.26 -8.63 -0.70
N LEU A 136 5.57 -7.61 -0.19
CA LEU A 136 5.66 -7.15 1.19
C LEU A 136 4.32 -7.30 1.90
N GLY A 137 4.37 -7.81 3.15
CA GLY A 137 3.19 -7.90 4.01
C GLY A 137 2.25 -9.05 3.66
N ALA A 138 0.98 -8.89 4.05
CA ALA A 138 -0.05 -9.93 4.03
C ALA A 138 -0.94 -9.94 2.77
N ILE A 139 -0.73 -9.02 1.80
CA ILE A 139 -1.58 -8.96 0.59
C ILE A 139 -1.61 -10.30 -0.14
N GLY A 140 -2.78 -10.66 -0.68
CA GLY A 140 -2.99 -11.87 -1.48
C GLY A 140 -2.86 -13.18 -0.70
N GLY A 141 -2.67 -13.14 0.63
CA GLY A 141 -2.59 -14.32 1.48
C GLY A 141 -1.37 -15.21 1.22
N PRO A 142 -1.50 -16.55 1.25
CA PRO A 142 -0.43 -17.51 0.97
C PRO A 142 0.19 -17.31 -0.41
N ALA A 143 1.48 -17.68 -0.56
CA ALA A 143 2.25 -17.42 -1.79
C ALA A 143 1.60 -18.03 -3.05
N GLU A 144 1.00 -19.21 -2.95
CA GLU A 144 0.35 -19.87 -4.09
C GLU A 144 -0.93 -19.15 -4.54
N GLU A 145 -1.76 -18.65 -3.60
CA GLU A 145 -2.96 -17.87 -3.94
C GLU A 145 -2.57 -16.49 -4.47
N PHE A 146 -1.53 -15.89 -3.88
CA PHE A 146 -0.97 -14.65 -4.37
C PHE A 146 -0.56 -14.73 -5.86
N LYS A 147 0.16 -15.77 -6.27
CA LYS A 147 0.61 -15.97 -7.66
C LYS A 147 -0.56 -16.05 -8.65
N LYS A 148 -1.71 -16.56 -8.23
CA LYS A 148 -2.92 -16.64 -9.08
C LYS A 148 -3.54 -15.27 -9.33
N ALA A 149 -3.56 -14.40 -8.30
CA ALA A 149 -4.17 -13.08 -8.36
C ALA A 149 -3.25 -12.01 -8.95
N TYR A 150 -1.95 -12.09 -8.69
CA TYR A 150 -0.99 -11.06 -9.06
C TYR A 150 -0.10 -11.53 -10.21
N LEU A 151 -0.67 -11.60 -11.41
CA LEU A 151 0.07 -11.91 -12.65
C LEU A 151 0.95 -10.73 -13.03
N GLU A 152 2.16 -10.99 -13.55
CA GLU A 152 3.04 -9.94 -14.05
C GLU A 152 2.45 -9.28 -15.31
N GLY A 153 2.51 -7.96 -15.38
CA GLY A 153 2.01 -7.18 -16.51
C GLY A 153 2.28 -5.68 -16.39
N ASN A 154 1.33 -4.86 -16.83
CA ASN A 154 1.55 -3.43 -17.06
C ASN A 154 0.50 -2.51 -16.38
N VAL A 155 -0.30 -3.02 -15.46
CA VAL A 155 -1.30 -2.22 -14.72
C VAL A 155 -0.85 -2.01 -13.30
N ALA A 156 -0.83 -0.77 -12.82
CA ALA A 156 -0.61 -0.50 -11.40
C ALA A 156 -1.96 -0.38 -10.66
N ILE A 157 -2.03 -0.89 -9.44
CA ILE A 157 -3.21 -0.77 -8.57
C ILE A 157 -2.81 -0.04 -7.28
N LEU A 158 -3.50 1.06 -6.98
CA LEU A 158 -3.43 1.73 -5.69
C LEU A 158 -4.78 1.60 -4.98
N SER A 159 -4.79 1.07 -3.77
CA SER A 159 -6.02 0.80 -3.03
C SER A 159 -5.92 1.25 -1.58
N ARG A 160 -6.99 1.83 -1.06
CA ARG A 160 -7.13 2.08 0.37
C ARG A 160 -7.45 0.79 1.14
N SER A 161 -8.16 -0.13 0.51
CA SER A 161 -8.54 -1.42 1.08
C SER A 161 -7.58 -2.53 0.63
N GLY A 162 -6.97 -3.22 1.60
CA GLY A 162 -6.08 -4.34 1.30
C GLY A 162 -6.82 -5.56 0.73
N GLY A 163 -8.03 -5.86 1.21
CA GLY A 163 -8.87 -6.92 0.65
C GLY A 163 -9.27 -6.62 -0.79
N MET A 164 -9.78 -5.41 -1.04
CA MET A 164 -10.18 -5.01 -2.39
C MET A 164 -9.00 -4.82 -3.35
N LEU A 165 -7.79 -4.58 -2.84
CA LEU A 165 -6.59 -4.66 -3.67
C LEU A 165 -6.44 -6.05 -4.29
N THR A 166 -6.59 -7.11 -3.47
CA THR A 166 -6.51 -8.50 -3.92
C THR A 166 -7.68 -8.87 -4.84
N GLU A 167 -8.91 -8.43 -4.52
CA GLU A 167 -10.08 -8.65 -5.36
C GLU A 167 -9.93 -7.98 -6.73
N THR A 168 -9.39 -6.75 -6.77
CA THR A 168 -9.12 -6.04 -8.02
C THR A 168 -8.02 -6.75 -8.82
N ALA A 169 -6.96 -7.21 -8.16
CA ALA A 169 -5.91 -7.99 -8.80
C ALA A 169 -6.46 -9.30 -9.40
N SER A 170 -7.28 -10.03 -8.64
CA SER A 170 -7.94 -11.26 -9.08
C SER A 170 -8.87 -11.02 -10.28
N LEU A 171 -9.65 -9.94 -10.24
CA LEU A 171 -10.51 -9.54 -11.35
C LEU A 171 -9.71 -9.30 -12.63
N LEU A 172 -8.59 -8.58 -12.52
CA LEU A 172 -7.71 -8.31 -13.67
C LEU A 172 -7.08 -9.61 -14.18
N ALA A 173 -6.57 -10.47 -13.29
CA ALA A 173 -5.98 -11.76 -13.64
C ALA A 173 -6.97 -12.68 -14.38
N LEU A 174 -8.22 -12.81 -13.91
CA LEU A 174 -9.29 -13.55 -14.57
C LEU A 174 -9.60 -13.01 -15.97
N ASN A 175 -9.28 -11.76 -16.23
CA ASN A 175 -9.44 -11.11 -17.53
C ASN A 175 -8.15 -11.09 -18.39
N GLY A 176 -7.10 -11.81 -17.96
CA GLY A 176 -5.82 -11.89 -18.68
C GLY A 176 -4.99 -10.60 -18.60
N ILE A 177 -5.24 -9.74 -17.61
CA ILE A 177 -4.55 -8.46 -17.40
C ILE A 177 -3.56 -8.63 -16.24
N GLY A 178 -2.27 -8.41 -16.53
CA GLY A 178 -1.22 -8.48 -15.52
C GLY A 178 -0.91 -7.13 -14.87
N ILE A 179 -0.23 -7.21 -13.73
CA ILE A 179 0.04 -6.10 -12.81
C ILE A 179 1.53 -5.78 -12.82
N SER A 180 1.89 -4.50 -12.89
CA SER A 180 3.26 -4.00 -12.69
C SER A 180 3.57 -3.78 -11.21
N THR A 181 2.61 -3.17 -10.50
CA THR A 181 2.74 -2.80 -9.09
C THR A 181 1.35 -2.78 -8.45
N ALA A 182 1.23 -3.28 -7.23
CA ALA A 182 0.02 -3.14 -6.43
C ALA A 182 0.38 -2.65 -5.02
N ILE A 183 -0.27 -1.57 -4.56
CA ILE A 183 0.02 -0.93 -3.28
C ILE A 183 -1.26 -0.72 -2.49
N ASN A 184 -1.31 -1.29 -1.28
CA ASN A 184 -2.29 -0.89 -0.29
C ASN A 184 -1.76 0.34 0.47
N ILE A 185 -2.31 1.51 0.17
CA ILE A 185 -1.84 2.78 0.75
C ILE A 185 -2.27 2.98 2.20
N GLY A 186 -3.23 2.18 2.68
CA GLY A 186 -3.71 2.20 4.05
C GLY A 186 -5.14 2.72 4.21
N GLY A 187 -5.86 2.14 5.19
CA GLY A 187 -7.26 2.43 5.50
C GLY A 187 -7.46 3.51 6.59
N ASP A 188 -6.40 4.02 7.20
CA ASP A 188 -6.48 5.01 8.26
C ASP A 188 -6.70 6.44 7.71
N PRO A 189 -7.25 7.37 8.51
CA PRO A 189 -7.52 8.74 8.07
C PRO A 189 -6.27 9.53 7.67
N ILE A 190 -5.13 9.25 8.30
CA ILE A 190 -3.84 9.88 8.04
C ILE A 190 -2.89 8.77 7.60
N ILE A 191 -2.30 8.91 6.42
CA ILE A 191 -1.40 7.94 5.81
C ILE A 191 -0.10 8.60 5.33
N GLY A 192 0.97 7.83 5.31
CA GLY A 192 2.32 8.31 4.99
C GLY A 192 2.57 8.55 3.50
N SER A 193 1.88 7.85 2.61
CA SER A 193 1.96 8.06 1.16
C SER A 193 0.56 8.09 0.55
N THR A 194 0.26 9.21 -0.12
CA THR A 194 -1.02 9.47 -0.78
C THR A 194 -0.97 9.11 -2.27
N PHE A 195 -2.12 9.15 -2.95
CA PHE A 195 -2.14 9.00 -4.42
C PHE A 195 -1.24 10.01 -5.12
N VAL A 196 -1.27 11.27 -4.68
CA VAL A 196 -0.46 12.36 -5.26
C VAL A 196 1.05 12.10 -5.12
N GLU A 197 1.48 11.42 -4.04
CA GLU A 197 2.90 11.11 -3.81
C GLU A 197 3.37 9.82 -4.51
N LEU A 198 2.45 8.93 -4.89
CA LEU A 198 2.77 7.66 -5.55
C LEU A 198 2.64 7.74 -7.08
N LEU A 199 1.72 8.53 -7.61
CA LEU A 199 1.52 8.65 -9.06
C LEU A 199 2.76 9.15 -9.81
N PRO A 200 3.55 10.13 -9.31
CA PRO A 200 4.80 10.51 -9.98
C PRO A 200 5.80 9.35 -10.14
N LEU A 201 5.89 8.46 -9.16
CA LEU A 201 6.74 7.27 -9.26
C LEU A 201 6.24 6.31 -10.33
N LEU A 202 4.91 6.16 -10.44
CA LEU A 202 4.29 5.33 -11.48
C LEU A 202 4.38 5.96 -12.86
N GLU A 203 4.42 7.31 -12.96
CA GLU A 203 4.68 8.02 -14.21
C GLU A 203 6.03 7.66 -14.79
N GLU A 204 7.06 7.58 -13.95
CA GLU A 204 8.43 7.26 -14.33
C GLU A 204 8.64 5.75 -14.61
N ASP A 205 7.73 4.87 -14.17
CA ASP A 205 7.86 3.42 -14.39
C ASP A 205 7.48 3.04 -15.82
N PRO A 206 8.43 2.61 -16.68
CA PRO A 206 8.13 2.27 -18.07
C PRO A 206 7.27 1.01 -18.22
N GLN A 207 7.21 0.15 -17.20
CA GLN A 207 6.38 -1.06 -17.20
C GLN A 207 4.90 -0.71 -17.03
N THR A 208 4.58 0.30 -16.21
CA THR A 208 3.21 0.71 -15.92
C THR A 208 2.62 1.50 -17.08
N LYS A 209 1.46 1.07 -17.59
CA LYS A 209 0.72 1.71 -18.69
C LYS A 209 -0.61 2.31 -18.25
N VAL A 210 -1.32 1.65 -17.34
CA VAL A 210 -2.62 2.07 -16.81
C VAL A 210 -2.60 2.01 -15.30
N ILE A 211 -3.25 2.98 -14.65
CA ILE A 211 -3.41 3.01 -13.19
C ILE A 211 -4.85 2.65 -12.83
N VAL A 212 -5.02 1.78 -11.85
CA VAL A 212 -6.33 1.46 -11.25
C VAL A 212 -6.35 1.98 -9.81
N LEU A 213 -7.39 2.73 -9.46
CA LEU A 213 -7.62 3.22 -8.11
C LEU A 213 -8.86 2.56 -7.52
N PHE A 214 -8.70 1.92 -6.36
CA PHE A 214 -9.82 1.55 -5.52
C PHE A 214 -9.98 2.59 -4.41
N CYS A 215 -11.10 3.28 -4.43
CA CYS A 215 -11.40 4.44 -3.59
C CYS A 215 -12.58 4.18 -2.66
N GLU A 216 -12.63 4.92 -1.55
CA GLU A 216 -13.63 4.79 -0.50
C GLU A 216 -14.19 6.16 -0.10
N PRO A 217 -15.42 6.25 0.45
CA PRO A 217 -15.91 7.46 1.10
C PRO A 217 -15.02 7.87 2.28
N GLY A 218 -15.14 9.10 2.72
CA GLY A 218 -14.34 9.69 3.78
C GLY A 218 -13.01 10.24 3.30
N THR A 219 -12.36 11.04 4.11
CA THR A 219 -11.18 11.83 3.77
C THR A 219 -11.34 12.69 2.49
N SER A 220 -10.29 13.41 2.11
CA SER A 220 -10.25 14.24 0.89
C SER A 220 -9.16 13.79 -0.09
N SER A 221 -8.75 12.51 -0.03
CA SER A 221 -7.61 12.02 -0.82
C SER A 221 -7.87 12.09 -2.32
N GLU A 222 -9.09 11.73 -2.75
CA GLU A 222 -9.48 11.69 -4.16
C GLU A 222 -9.78 13.08 -4.71
N GLU A 223 -10.31 13.98 -3.88
CA GLU A 223 -10.50 15.39 -4.23
C GLU A 223 -9.14 16.08 -4.44
N ARG A 224 -8.18 15.86 -3.53
CA ARG A 224 -6.80 16.38 -3.68
C ARG A 224 -6.10 15.80 -4.90
N LEU A 225 -6.31 14.51 -5.19
CA LEU A 225 -5.82 13.90 -6.42
C LEU A 225 -6.40 14.60 -7.64
N SER A 226 -7.71 14.88 -7.63
CA SER A 226 -8.40 15.54 -8.74
C SER A 226 -7.90 16.98 -8.97
N GLU A 227 -7.63 17.71 -7.89
CA GLU A 227 -7.02 19.05 -7.95
C GLU A 227 -5.60 18.97 -8.54
N TRP A 228 -4.76 18.08 -8.00
CA TRP A 228 -3.40 17.90 -8.48
C TRP A 228 -3.32 17.52 -9.96
N LEU A 229 -4.20 16.63 -10.45
CA LEU A 229 -4.24 16.24 -11.87
C LEU A 229 -4.59 17.41 -12.81
N LYS A 230 -5.33 18.43 -12.33
CA LYS A 230 -5.61 19.63 -13.11
C LYS A 230 -4.41 20.57 -13.24
N GLU A 231 -3.43 20.46 -12.32
CA GLU A 231 -2.23 21.29 -12.27
C GLU A 231 -1.03 20.66 -13.01
N VAL A 232 -1.04 19.32 -13.19
CA VAL A 232 0.07 18.59 -13.81
C VAL A 232 -0.34 17.93 -15.12
N ASN A 233 0.62 17.71 -15.99
CA ASN A 233 0.41 16.94 -17.23
C ASN A 233 0.74 15.46 -16.98
N TYR A 234 -0.16 14.74 -16.27
CA TYR A 234 -0.01 13.31 -16.02
C TYR A 234 -0.42 12.49 -17.25
N SER A 235 0.49 11.66 -17.78
CA SER A 235 0.30 11.05 -19.11
C SER A 235 -0.43 9.70 -19.06
N LYS A 236 -0.35 8.96 -17.94
CA LYS A 236 -0.90 7.61 -17.87
C LYS A 236 -2.39 7.64 -17.52
N PRO A 237 -3.24 6.91 -18.26
CA PRO A 237 -4.68 6.88 -17.98
C PRO A 237 -4.97 6.22 -16.62
N ILE A 238 -5.99 6.76 -15.96
CA ILE A 238 -6.44 6.32 -14.65
C ILE A 238 -7.87 5.80 -14.74
N VAL A 239 -8.10 4.59 -14.25
CA VAL A 239 -9.42 3.99 -14.01
C VAL A 239 -9.68 3.97 -12.52
N ALA A 240 -10.83 4.42 -12.07
CA ALA A 240 -11.18 4.42 -10.65
C ALA A 240 -12.55 3.80 -10.40
N PHE A 241 -12.66 3.12 -9.28
CA PHE A 241 -13.91 2.66 -8.71
C PHE A 241 -14.06 3.22 -7.29
N VAL A 242 -15.18 3.89 -7.02
CA VAL A 242 -15.53 4.41 -5.69
C VAL A 242 -16.63 3.56 -5.10
N THR A 243 -16.30 2.82 -4.04
CA THR A 243 -17.25 1.98 -3.30
C THR A 243 -18.09 2.80 -2.31
N GLY A 244 -19.01 2.13 -1.61
CA GLY A 244 -19.69 2.68 -0.43
C GLY A 244 -20.61 3.86 -0.69
N ARG A 245 -21.24 3.97 -1.86
CA ARG A 245 -22.15 5.10 -2.21
C ARG A 245 -23.32 5.26 -1.24
N PHE A 246 -23.76 4.20 -0.57
CA PHE A 246 -24.82 4.25 0.44
C PHE A 246 -24.42 5.05 1.68
N VAL A 247 -23.13 5.23 1.95
CA VAL A 247 -22.62 5.99 3.09
C VAL A 247 -23.00 7.47 2.99
N ASP A 248 -23.19 7.99 1.76
CA ASP A 248 -23.61 9.37 1.53
C ASP A 248 -25.00 9.69 2.13
N ASP A 249 -25.85 8.66 2.26
CA ASP A 249 -27.19 8.77 2.82
C ASP A 249 -27.20 8.47 4.35
N MET A 250 -26.04 8.14 4.95
CA MET A 250 -25.85 7.75 6.37
C MET A 250 -24.77 8.61 7.06
N GLN A 251 -24.95 9.94 7.02
CA GLN A 251 -23.97 10.89 7.54
C GLN A 251 -23.64 10.69 9.03
N GLY A 252 -22.35 10.86 9.39
CA GLY A 252 -21.85 10.74 10.76
C GLY A 252 -21.66 9.30 11.25
N MET A 253 -22.08 8.29 10.49
CA MET A 253 -21.85 6.89 10.82
C MET A 253 -20.49 6.41 10.26
N ARG A 254 -19.87 5.45 10.96
CA ARG A 254 -18.61 4.82 10.55
C ARG A 254 -18.90 3.48 9.90
N PHE A 255 -18.21 3.20 8.78
CA PHE A 255 -18.33 1.94 8.06
C PHE A 255 -16.95 1.39 7.71
N GLY A 256 -16.63 0.19 8.22
CA GLY A 256 -15.37 -0.48 7.92
C GLY A 256 -14.14 0.29 8.43
N HIS A 257 -13.36 0.87 7.52
CA HIS A 257 -12.15 1.62 7.86
C HIS A 257 -12.43 2.85 8.72
N ALA A 258 -11.46 3.20 9.58
CA ALA A 258 -11.55 4.38 10.45
C ALA A 258 -11.67 5.71 9.68
N ALA A 259 -11.29 5.70 8.41
CA ALA A 259 -11.38 6.84 7.50
C ALA A 259 -12.77 7.06 6.90
N VAL A 260 -13.63 6.04 6.88
CA VAL A 260 -14.94 6.10 6.21
C VAL A 260 -15.97 6.80 7.11
N ILE A 261 -15.92 8.13 7.10
CA ILE A 261 -16.89 9.03 7.72
C ILE A 261 -17.16 10.13 6.72
N VAL A 262 -18.45 10.39 6.45
CA VAL A 262 -18.90 11.49 5.60
C VAL A 262 -19.59 12.55 6.48
N GLU A 263 -19.14 13.80 6.38
CA GLU A 263 -19.72 14.96 7.05
C GLU A 263 -20.04 16.04 6.01
N GLY A 264 -21.32 16.31 5.80
CA GLY A 264 -21.77 17.22 4.74
C GLY A 264 -21.40 16.69 3.35
N ASN A 265 -20.76 17.53 2.53
CA ASN A 265 -20.32 17.15 1.16
C ASN A 265 -18.87 16.68 1.08
N THR A 266 -18.12 16.77 2.17
CA THR A 266 -16.69 16.39 2.18
C THR A 266 -16.54 14.89 2.30
N GLY A 267 -15.78 14.29 1.39
CA GLY A 267 -15.50 12.85 1.38
C GLY A 267 -16.68 11.99 0.96
N SER A 268 -17.76 12.56 0.41
CA SER A 268 -18.89 11.78 -0.11
C SER A 268 -18.48 11.02 -1.38
N ALA A 269 -19.02 9.81 -1.58
CA ALA A 269 -18.74 9.03 -2.78
C ALA A 269 -19.16 9.78 -4.05
N ARG A 270 -20.31 10.45 -4.02
CA ARG A 270 -20.83 11.27 -5.16
C ARG A 270 -19.90 12.44 -5.47
N GLY A 271 -19.43 13.16 -4.42
CA GLY A 271 -18.47 14.26 -4.57
C GLY A 271 -17.15 13.83 -5.19
N LYS A 272 -16.58 12.72 -4.71
CA LYS A 272 -15.36 12.12 -5.25
C LYS A 272 -15.52 11.71 -6.70
N ILE A 273 -16.58 10.98 -7.06
CA ILE A 273 -16.88 10.57 -8.44
C ILE A 273 -16.94 11.77 -9.37
N LYS A 274 -17.62 12.85 -8.94
CA LYS A 274 -17.73 14.08 -9.72
C LYS A 274 -16.34 14.72 -9.94
N ALA A 275 -15.59 14.95 -8.86
CA ALA A 275 -14.27 15.57 -8.92
C ALA A 275 -13.30 14.78 -9.81
N MET A 276 -13.28 13.46 -9.67
CA MET A 276 -12.39 12.56 -10.44
C MET A 276 -12.75 12.57 -11.94
N ARG A 277 -14.05 12.57 -12.30
CA ARG A 277 -14.48 12.69 -13.71
C ARG A 277 -14.09 14.04 -14.32
N GLU A 278 -14.25 15.13 -13.56
CA GLU A 278 -13.84 16.46 -13.98
C GLU A 278 -12.31 16.59 -14.17
N ALA A 279 -11.53 15.75 -13.48
CA ALA A 279 -10.08 15.66 -13.63
C ALA A 279 -9.63 14.67 -14.73
N GLY A 280 -10.55 14.11 -15.54
CA GLY A 280 -10.25 13.21 -16.65
C GLY A 280 -10.05 11.73 -16.25
N ILE A 281 -10.35 11.36 -15.01
CA ILE A 281 -10.28 9.97 -14.56
C ILE A 281 -11.51 9.20 -15.09
N THR A 282 -11.29 8.01 -15.64
CA THR A 282 -12.36 7.08 -16.02
C THR A 282 -12.95 6.43 -14.77
N VAL A 283 -14.07 6.95 -14.25
CA VAL A 283 -14.74 6.39 -13.08
C VAL A 283 -15.82 5.42 -13.50
N VAL A 284 -15.66 4.15 -13.13
CA VAL A 284 -16.60 3.07 -13.42
C VAL A 284 -17.69 2.95 -12.35
N GLU A 285 -18.86 2.37 -12.73
CA GLU A 285 -20.03 2.27 -11.86
C GLU A 285 -19.99 1.05 -10.94
N THR A 286 -19.41 -0.07 -11.42
CA THR A 286 -19.29 -1.33 -10.70
C THR A 286 -17.86 -1.86 -10.75
N HIS A 287 -17.46 -2.67 -9.79
CA HIS A 287 -16.10 -3.18 -9.67
C HIS A 287 -15.67 -4.01 -10.89
N ASP A 288 -16.56 -4.82 -11.44
CA ASP A 288 -16.28 -5.67 -12.61
C ASP A 288 -15.98 -4.85 -13.88
N GLN A 289 -16.51 -3.64 -14.00
CA GLN A 289 -16.24 -2.75 -15.12
C GLN A 289 -14.80 -2.23 -15.17
N ILE A 290 -14.03 -2.37 -14.08
CA ILE A 290 -12.59 -2.01 -14.06
C ILE A 290 -11.86 -2.77 -15.18
N ALA A 291 -12.04 -4.09 -15.27
CA ALA A 291 -11.35 -4.90 -16.27
C ALA A 291 -11.73 -4.50 -17.70
N VAL A 292 -12.99 -4.15 -17.95
CA VAL A 292 -13.46 -3.68 -19.27
C VAL A 292 -12.81 -2.37 -19.64
N ALA A 293 -12.78 -1.40 -18.72
CA ALA A 293 -12.18 -0.09 -18.95
C ALA A 293 -10.66 -0.19 -19.18
N VAL A 294 -9.97 -1.01 -18.39
CA VAL A 294 -8.53 -1.25 -18.52
C VAL A 294 -8.20 -1.90 -19.87
N LYS A 295 -8.95 -2.94 -20.31
CA LYS A 295 -8.76 -3.58 -21.61
C LYS A 295 -8.89 -2.59 -22.77
N LYS A 296 -9.90 -1.71 -22.69
CA LYS A 296 -10.11 -0.68 -23.70
C LYS A 296 -8.90 0.24 -23.82
N LEU A 297 -8.42 0.79 -22.68
CA LEU A 297 -7.27 1.69 -22.65
C LEU A 297 -5.98 1.02 -23.13
N LEU A 298 -5.73 -0.23 -22.74
CA LEU A 298 -4.56 -0.98 -23.22
C LEU A 298 -4.65 -1.28 -24.72
N GLY A 299 -5.84 -1.52 -25.28
CA GLY A 299 -6.06 -1.72 -26.71
C GLY A 299 -5.88 -0.45 -27.55
N GLU A 300 -6.16 0.71 -26.98
CA GLU A 300 -5.97 2.03 -27.63
C GLU A 300 -4.50 2.47 -27.67
N MET A 301 -3.62 1.82 -26.88
CA MET A 301 -2.16 2.09 -26.82
C MET A 301 -1.34 1.21 -27.77
N ASN A 302 -1.91 0.14 -28.33
CA ASN A 302 -1.28 -0.76 -29.29
C ASN A 302 -1.67 -0.35 -30.72
#